data_c351294202ff15abdaf1fdca76f1dea6
#
_entry.id   c351294202ff15abdaf1fdca76f1dea6
#
_cell.length_a   1.000
_cell.length_b   1.000
_cell.length_c   1.000
_cell.angle_alpha   90.00
_cell.angle_beta   90.00
_cell.angle_gamma   90.00
#
_symmetry.space_group_name_H-M   'P 1'
#
loop_
_entity.id
_entity.type
_entity.pdbx_description
1 polymer ?
#
loop_
_entity_poly.entity_id
_entity_poly.type
_entity_poly.pdbx_seq_one_letter_code
_entity_poly.pdbx_strand_id
1 'polypeptide(L)'
;NQTVRLGLSERLSYNLSGGLFFYQHNMYFADFSYFAKRYFPEPWGDRFGGIFHNLGGDWCNASDKYIQGHLMYESPFILLRFLKPNPKAHKYLVSERFYLSQLWTPVLPNYSELGYGIGSDLFHIALFLGFEKFKYQSVGLKFALELFR
;
A
#
# COMPACT_ATOMS: atom_id res chain seq x y z
N ASN A 1 -6.86 10.23 -5.24
CA ASN A 1 -5.91 9.36 -5.96
C ASN A 1 -5.40 10.08 -7.19
N GLN A 2 -4.08 10.17 -7.31
CA GLN A 2 -3.43 10.69 -8.52
C GLN A 2 -2.25 9.81 -8.86
N THR A 3 -1.97 9.69 -10.16
CA THR A 3 -0.80 8.99 -10.68
C THR A 3 -0.05 9.94 -11.59
N VAL A 4 1.25 10.11 -11.33
CA VAL A 4 2.15 10.96 -12.11
C VAL A 4 3.19 10.05 -12.78
N ARG A 5 3.34 10.18 -14.09
CA ARG A 5 4.42 9.52 -14.84
C ARG A 5 5.65 10.38 -14.76
N LEU A 6 6.73 9.84 -14.19
CA LEU A 6 8.01 10.53 -14.04
C LEU A 6 8.96 10.25 -15.22
N GLY A 7 8.68 9.16 -15.98
CA GLY A 7 9.45 8.73 -17.12
C GLY A 7 8.69 7.72 -17.97
N LEU A 8 9.37 7.09 -18.94
CA LEU A 8 8.76 6.08 -19.82
C LEU A 8 8.26 4.85 -19.06
N SER A 9 8.92 4.50 -17.96
CA SER A 9 8.63 3.29 -17.17
C SER A 9 8.53 3.57 -15.67
N GLU A 10 8.51 4.84 -15.27
CA GLU A 10 8.46 5.24 -13.87
C GLU A 10 7.11 5.88 -13.55
N ARG A 11 6.52 5.45 -12.45
CA ARG A 11 5.20 5.91 -12.02
C ARG A 11 5.20 6.17 -10.51
N LEU A 12 4.66 7.32 -10.13
CA LEU A 12 4.38 7.68 -8.75
C LEU A 12 2.86 7.79 -8.58
N SER A 13 2.30 6.97 -7.70
CA SER A 13 0.89 7.01 -7.34
C SER A 13 0.74 7.41 -5.88
N TYR A 14 -0.19 8.30 -5.59
CA TYR A 14 -0.47 8.70 -4.22
C TYR A 14 -1.96 8.86 -3.95
N ASN A 15 -2.33 8.62 -2.71
CA ASN A 15 -3.67 8.81 -2.18
C ASN A 15 -3.55 9.43 -0.79
N LEU A 16 -4.32 10.48 -0.56
CA LEU A 16 -4.50 11.08 0.75
C LEU A 16 -6.01 11.13 1.04
N SER A 17 -6.40 10.61 2.18
CA SER A 17 -7.79 10.65 2.62
C SER A 17 -7.88 10.86 4.12
N GLY A 18 -8.99 11.42 4.57
CA GLY A 18 -9.29 11.64 5.96
C GLY A 18 -10.80 11.65 6.20
N GLY A 19 -11.18 11.37 7.42
CA GLY A 19 -12.58 11.37 7.84
C GLY A 19 -12.75 12.01 9.21
N LEU A 20 -13.90 12.62 9.39
CA LEU A 20 -14.39 13.17 10.66
C LEU A 20 -15.80 12.64 10.89
N PHE A 21 -16.04 12.07 12.07
CA PHE A 21 -17.34 11.57 12.48
C PHE A 21 -17.94 12.53 13.49
N PHE A 22 -19.02 13.22 13.12
CA PHE A 22 -19.63 14.27 13.95
C PHE A 22 -20.69 13.75 14.93
N TYR A 23 -21.19 12.51 14.73
CA TYR A 23 -22.26 11.93 15.53
C TYR A 23 -22.04 10.43 15.76
N GLN A 24 -21.71 10.04 16.98
CA GLN A 24 -21.35 8.64 17.32
C GLN A 24 -22.41 7.90 18.15
N HIS A 25 -23.63 8.46 18.33
CA HIS A 25 -24.60 7.91 19.26
C HIS A 25 -25.17 6.55 18.88
N ASN A 26 -25.17 6.16 17.59
CA ASN A 26 -25.62 4.85 17.10
C ASN A 26 -24.79 4.44 15.87
N MET A 27 -23.53 4.06 16.07
CA MET A 27 -22.70 3.55 14.97
C MET A 27 -22.90 2.06 14.79
N TYR A 28 -23.24 1.65 13.58
CA TYR A 28 -23.25 0.25 13.16
C TYR A 28 -21.88 -0.14 12.59
N PHE A 29 -21.57 -1.45 12.51
CA PHE A 29 -20.30 -1.94 11.95
C PHE A 29 -20.03 -1.43 10.53
N ALA A 30 -21.07 -1.12 9.77
CA ALA A 30 -20.97 -0.57 8.42
C ALA A 30 -20.39 0.86 8.40
N ASP A 31 -20.47 1.59 9.51
CA ASP A 31 -20.03 2.98 9.61
C ASP A 31 -18.53 3.10 9.97
N PHE A 32 -17.86 1.98 10.28
CA PHE A 32 -16.43 1.97 10.59
C PHE A 32 -15.56 1.98 9.34
N SER A 33 -14.49 2.77 9.38
CA SER A 33 -13.46 2.74 8.35
C SER A 33 -12.48 1.59 8.60
N TYR A 34 -12.40 0.67 7.64
CA TYR A 34 -11.47 -0.45 7.69
C TYR A 34 -10.25 -0.15 6.82
N PHE A 35 -9.09 0.01 7.42
CA PHE A 35 -7.88 0.43 6.73
C PHE A 35 -7.14 -0.72 6.02
N ALA A 36 -7.40 -1.96 6.44
CA ALA A 36 -6.81 -3.16 5.84
C ALA A 36 -7.69 -3.78 4.73
N LYS A 37 -8.86 -3.22 4.46
CA LYS A 37 -9.79 -3.73 3.44
C LYS A 37 -9.99 -2.73 2.33
N ARG A 38 -10.21 -3.24 1.15
CA ARG A 38 -10.49 -2.48 -0.05
C ARG A 38 -11.97 -2.57 -0.37
N TYR A 39 -12.66 -1.43 -0.41
CA TYR A 39 -14.10 -1.35 -0.70
C TYR A 39 -14.41 -1.04 -2.15
N PHE A 40 -13.43 -0.49 -2.89
CA PHE A 40 -13.60 -0.07 -4.28
C PHE A 40 -12.57 -0.71 -5.20
N PRO A 41 -12.87 -0.83 -6.51
CA PRO A 41 -11.90 -1.27 -7.50
C PRO A 41 -10.64 -0.43 -7.41
N GLU A 42 -9.52 -1.06 -7.65
CA GLU A 42 -8.22 -0.46 -7.48
C GLU A 42 -7.94 0.64 -8.49
N PRO A 43 -7.75 1.90 -8.06
CA PRO A 43 -7.48 2.99 -8.99
C PRO A 43 -6.05 2.99 -9.53
N TRP A 44 -5.14 2.22 -8.92
CA TRP A 44 -3.72 2.27 -9.24
C TRP A 44 -3.23 1.16 -10.17
N GLY A 45 -4.10 0.18 -10.49
CA GLY A 45 -3.72 -1.01 -11.26
C GLY A 45 -2.68 -1.88 -10.54
N ASP A 46 -2.61 -1.79 -9.21
CA ASP A 46 -1.74 -2.58 -8.35
C ASP A 46 -2.52 -3.20 -7.20
N ARG A 47 -2.23 -4.44 -6.84
CA ARG A 47 -2.98 -5.21 -5.84
C ARG A 47 -2.65 -4.85 -4.40
N PHE A 48 -1.49 -4.26 -4.16
CA PHE A 48 -1.00 -3.97 -2.82
C PHE A 48 -1.05 -2.49 -2.46
N GLY A 49 -1.21 -1.58 -3.41
CA GLY A 49 -1.27 -0.16 -3.13
C GLY A 49 -2.58 0.27 -2.47
N GLY A 50 -2.53 1.32 -1.66
CA GLY A 50 -3.71 2.00 -1.12
C GLY A 50 -4.39 1.33 0.07
N ILE A 51 -3.77 0.32 0.69
CA ILE A 51 -4.24 -0.35 1.91
C ILE A 51 -3.08 -0.59 2.89
N PHE A 52 -3.43 -0.86 4.15
CA PHE A 52 -2.49 -1.35 5.15
C PHE A 52 -2.48 -2.87 5.16
N HIS A 53 -1.30 -3.47 5.24
CA HIS A 53 -1.10 -4.92 5.13
C HIS A 53 -0.87 -5.62 6.46
N ASN A 54 -0.31 -4.90 7.43
CA ASN A 54 0.07 -5.43 8.74
C ASN A 54 -0.89 -5.02 9.86
N LEU A 55 -1.86 -4.15 9.58
CA LEU A 55 -3.00 -3.97 10.46
C LEU A 55 -3.88 -5.23 10.42
N GLY A 56 -4.39 -5.67 11.57
CA GLY A 56 -5.31 -6.80 11.64
C GLY A 56 -6.51 -6.59 10.72
N GLY A 57 -6.98 -7.67 10.06
CA GLY A 57 -8.02 -7.58 9.05
C GLY A 57 -9.35 -6.97 9.52
N ASP A 58 -9.60 -7.01 10.82
CA ASP A 58 -10.81 -6.47 11.46
C ASP A 58 -10.52 -5.17 12.23
N TRP A 59 -9.31 -4.63 12.11
CA TRP A 59 -9.00 -3.36 12.73
C TRP A 59 -9.77 -2.23 12.04
N CYS A 60 -10.56 -1.50 12.81
CA CYS A 60 -11.37 -0.39 12.33
C CYS A 60 -11.02 0.90 13.09
N ASN A 61 -11.35 2.03 12.50
CA ASN A 61 -11.22 3.32 13.17
C ASN A 61 -12.35 3.49 14.20
N ALA A 62 -12.04 3.26 15.45
CA ALA A 62 -12.95 3.58 16.57
C ALA A 62 -12.89 5.06 17.00
N SER A 63 -12.08 5.87 16.33
CA SER A 63 -11.86 7.27 16.62
C SER A 63 -12.82 8.16 15.83
N ASP A 64 -13.10 9.34 16.35
CA ASP A 64 -13.91 10.38 15.70
C ASP A 64 -13.23 11.01 14.47
N LYS A 65 -11.94 10.76 14.25
CA LYS A 65 -11.16 11.32 13.14
C LYS A 65 -9.98 10.44 12.74
N TYR A 66 -9.65 10.50 11.46
CA TYR A 66 -8.45 9.86 10.93
C TYR A 66 -7.87 10.62 9.73
N ILE A 67 -6.59 10.43 9.49
CA ILE A 67 -5.88 10.83 8.27
C ILE A 67 -5.05 9.65 7.82
N GLN A 68 -5.14 9.29 6.55
CA GLN A 68 -4.30 8.26 5.94
C GLN A 68 -3.73 8.73 4.61
N GLY A 69 -2.51 8.31 4.36
CA GLY A 69 -1.81 8.57 3.12
C GLY A 69 -1.12 7.30 2.62
N HIS A 70 -1.17 7.10 1.31
CA HIS A 70 -0.49 6.00 0.64
C HIS A 70 0.28 6.55 -0.54
N LEU A 71 1.48 6.06 -0.72
CA LEU A 71 2.37 6.40 -1.83
C LEU A 71 2.96 5.11 -2.37
N MET A 72 2.97 4.99 -3.69
CA MET A 72 3.60 3.90 -4.41
C MET A 72 4.49 4.48 -5.52
N TYR A 73 5.75 4.07 -5.51
CA TYR A 73 6.69 4.36 -6.59
C TYR A 73 7.02 3.06 -7.32
N GLU A 74 6.80 3.06 -8.63
CA GLU A 74 7.08 1.94 -9.52
C GLU A 74 8.16 2.31 -10.51
N SER A 75 9.13 1.43 -10.65
CA SER A 75 10.21 1.54 -11.63
C SER A 75 10.73 0.15 -12.01
N PRO A 76 11.16 -0.09 -13.24
CA PRO A 76 11.73 -1.38 -13.63
C PRO A 76 13.08 -1.69 -12.97
N PHE A 77 13.76 -0.67 -12.43
CA PHE A 77 15.12 -0.80 -11.88
C PHE A 77 15.35 0.14 -10.70
N ILE A 78 15.05 -0.31 -9.50
CA ILE A 78 15.35 0.41 -8.26
C ILE A 78 16.54 -0.25 -7.57
N LEU A 79 16.36 -1.46 -7.06
CA LEU A 79 17.43 -2.25 -6.43
C LEU A 79 18.06 -3.23 -7.40
N LEU A 80 17.30 -3.78 -8.34
CA LEU A 80 17.78 -4.75 -9.32
C LEU A 80 18.89 -4.18 -10.22
N ARG A 81 18.96 -2.87 -10.43
CA ARG A 81 20.06 -2.23 -11.15
C ARG A 81 21.44 -2.49 -10.52
N PHE A 82 21.49 -2.66 -9.19
CA PHE A 82 22.74 -2.96 -8.48
C PHE A 82 23.20 -4.41 -8.62
N LEU A 83 22.30 -5.32 -8.98
CA LEU A 83 22.59 -6.74 -9.18
C LEU A 83 23.16 -7.04 -10.56
N LYS A 84 23.41 -6.01 -11.42
CA LYS A 84 23.86 -6.14 -12.79
C LYS A 84 23.04 -7.18 -13.56
N PRO A 85 21.75 -7.00 -13.73
CA PRO A 85 20.93 -7.96 -14.44
C PRO A 85 21.46 -8.11 -15.87
N ASN A 86 21.57 -9.35 -16.32
CA ASN A 86 21.92 -9.66 -17.69
C ASN A 86 20.96 -8.91 -18.63
N PRO A 87 21.42 -8.19 -19.67
CA PRO A 87 20.55 -7.42 -20.58
C PRO A 87 19.44 -8.26 -21.23
N LYS A 88 19.57 -9.58 -21.22
CA LYS A 88 18.50 -10.49 -21.63
C LYS A 88 17.36 -10.63 -20.61
N ALA A 89 17.57 -10.29 -19.34
CA ALA A 89 16.52 -10.28 -18.31
C ALA A 89 15.54 -9.09 -18.47
N HIS A 90 15.89 -8.07 -19.23
CA HIS A 90 15.00 -6.99 -19.65
C HIS A 90 13.75 -7.45 -20.41
N LYS A 91 13.75 -8.66 -20.90
CA LYS A 91 12.65 -9.22 -21.70
C LYS A 91 11.48 -9.69 -20.83
N TYR A 92 11.70 -9.86 -19.55
CA TYR A 92 10.67 -10.23 -18.59
C TYR A 92 10.28 -8.94 -17.88
N LEU A 93 9.16 -8.34 -18.27
CA LEU A 93 8.49 -7.15 -17.73
C LEU A 93 8.31 -7.21 -16.19
N VAL A 94 9.43 -7.22 -15.47
CA VAL A 94 9.43 -7.19 -14.00
C VAL A 94 9.55 -5.74 -13.57
N SER A 95 8.63 -5.26 -12.78
CA SER A 95 8.68 -3.96 -12.13
C SER A 95 8.94 -4.10 -10.63
N GLU A 96 9.70 -3.16 -10.10
CA GLU A 96 9.89 -2.99 -8.67
C GLU A 96 8.97 -1.90 -8.16
N ARG A 97 8.45 -2.09 -6.96
CA ARG A 97 7.52 -1.15 -6.33
C ARG A 97 7.91 -0.89 -4.90
N PHE A 98 7.99 0.39 -4.54
CA PHE A 98 8.06 0.83 -3.16
C PHE A 98 6.71 1.34 -2.71
N TYR A 99 6.32 0.94 -1.52
CA TYR A 99 5.10 1.37 -0.86
C TYR A 99 5.44 2.10 0.43
N LEU A 100 4.78 3.22 0.65
CA LEU A 100 4.80 3.96 1.89
C LEU A 100 3.34 4.26 2.27
N SER A 101 2.94 3.79 3.43
CA SER A 101 1.60 4.07 3.97
C SER A 101 1.71 4.66 5.36
N GLN A 102 0.92 5.68 5.63
CA GLN A 102 0.88 6.38 6.91
C GLN A 102 -0.57 6.48 7.37
N LEU A 103 -0.80 6.15 8.63
CA LEU A 103 -2.07 6.30 9.31
C LEU A 103 -1.89 7.10 10.59
N TRP A 104 -2.79 8.03 10.80
CA TRP A 104 -2.95 8.72 12.06
C TRP A 104 -4.40 8.66 12.52
N THR A 105 -4.60 8.20 13.75
CA THR A 105 -5.85 8.30 14.49
C THR A 105 -5.53 8.68 15.94
N PRO A 106 -6.47 9.20 16.74
CA PRO A 106 -6.24 9.46 18.17
C PRO A 106 -5.87 8.21 18.97
N VAL A 107 -6.37 7.03 18.56
CA VAL A 107 -6.09 5.75 19.23
C VAL A 107 -4.78 5.13 18.76
N LEU A 108 -4.45 5.28 17.47
CA LEU A 108 -3.22 4.75 16.87
C LEU A 108 -2.43 5.90 16.23
N PRO A 109 -1.70 6.69 17.02
CA PRO A 109 -0.91 7.79 16.49
C PRO A 109 0.34 7.26 15.78
N ASN A 110 0.61 7.80 14.56
CA ASN A 110 1.84 7.54 13.81
C ASN A 110 2.11 6.06 13.50
N TYR A 111 1.12 5.39 12.92
CA TYR A 111 1.34 4.09 12.31
C TYR A 111 1.83 4.24 10.87
N SER A 112 2.88 3.51 10.52
CA SER A 112 3.50 3.58 9.19
C SER A 112 3.77 2.17 8.67
N GLU A 113 3.63 1.97 7.38
CA GLU A 113 4.09 0.77 6.69
C GLU A 113 5.04 1.13 5.55
N LEU A 114 6.14 0.40 5.47
CA LEU A 114 7.06 0.42 4.35
C LEU A 114 6.97 -0.93 3.63
N GLY A 115 6.82 -0.88 2.32
CA GLY A 115 6.76 -2.08 1.49
C GLY A 115 7.74 -2.03 0.34
N TYR A 116 8.26 -3.20 -0.01
CA TYR A 116 9.02 -3.41 -1.23
C TYR A 116 8.46 -4.63 -1.96
N GLY A 117 8.14 -4.48 -3.22
CA GLY A 117 7.57 -5.54 -4.04
C GLY A 117 8.27 -5.67 -5.39
N ILE A 118 8.23 -6.88 -5.90
CA ILE A 118 8.69 -7.23 -7.24
C ILE A 118 7.56 -8.00 -7.92
N GLY A 119 7.30 -7.67 -9.16
CA GLY A 119 6.28 -8.39 -9.89
C GLY A 119 6.24 -8.10 -11.37
N SER A 120 5.41 -8.88 -12.04
CA SER A 120 5.03 -8.73 -13.43
C SER A 120 3.51 -8.69 -13.52
N ASP A 121 2.97 -8.67 -14.72
CA ASP A 121 1.51 -8.76 -14.94
C ASP A 121 0.91 -10.08 -14.42
N LEU A 122 1.73 -11.12 -14.26
CA LEU A 122 1.27 -12.45 -13.84
C LEU A 122 1.40 -12.72 -12.34
N PHE A 123 2.41 -12.15 -11.70
CA PHE A 123 2.65 -12.38 -10.28
C PHE A 123 3.22 -11.15 -9.59
N HIS A 124 2.91 -11.00 -8.31
CA HIS A 124 3.48 -9.99 -7.45
C HIS A 124 3.84 -10.60 -6.09
N ILE A 125 5.02 -10.25 -5.60
CA ILE A 125 5.49 -10.59 -4.26
C ILE A 125 5.92 -9.29 -3.60
N ALA A 126 5.46 -9.05 -2.38
CA ALA A 126 5.82 -7.86 -1.63
C ALA A 126 6.01 -8.16 -0.15
N LEU A 127 7.04 -7.54 0.43
CA LEU A 127 7.35 -7.53 1.85
C LEU A 127 6.94 -6.19 2.44
N PHE A 128 6.21 -6.22 3.56
CA PHE A 128 5.76 -5.04 4.28
C PHE A 128 6.26 -5.06 5.72
N LEU A 129 6.79 -3.93 6.17
CA LEU A 129 7.24 -3.70 7.53
C LEU A 129 6.32 -2.66 8.18
N GLY A 130 5.72 -3.01 9.30
CA GLY A 130 4.87 -2.14 10.10
C GLY A 130 5.62 -1.50 11.26
N PHE A 131 5.38 -0.22 11.49
CA PHE A 131 6.00 0.57 12.54
C PHE A 131 4.92 1.37 13.28
N GLU A 132 4.99 1.38 14.59
CA GLU A 132 4.22 2.27 15.44
C GLU A 132 5.15 3.21 16.19
N LYS A 133 4.93 4.53 16.09
CA LYS A 133 5.81 5.54 16.69
C LYS A 133 7.31 5.30 16.38
N PHE A 134 7.60 4.93 15.12
CA PHE A 134 8.94 4.56 14.62
C PHE A 134 9.56 3.30 15.24
N LYS A 135 8.81 2.53 16.02
CA LYS A 135 9.25 1.23 16.52
C LYS A 135 8.70 0.13 15.62
N TYR A 136 9.57 -0.80 15.23
CA TYR A 136 9.19 -1.99 14.49
C TYR A 136 8.13 -2.80 15.25
N GLN A 137 7.07 -3.18 14.56
CA GLN A 137 5.96 -3.95 15.12
C GLN A 137 5.78 -5.29 14.42
N SER A 138 5.81 -5.30 13.11
CA SER A 138 5.40 -6.48 12.36
C SER A 138 6.03 -6.54 10.97
N VAL A 139 6.09 -7.75 10.42
CA VAL A 139 6.44 -8.02 9.04
C VAL A 139 5.36 -8.85 8.38
N GLY A 140 5.01 -8.52 7.14
CA GLY A 140 4.06 -9.25 6.32
C GLY A 140 4.63 -9.55 4.95
N LEU A 141 4.50 -10.79 4.50
CA LEU A 141 4.78 -11.20 3.13
C LEU A 141 3.44 -11.36 2.40
N LYS A 142 3.32 -10.74 1.24
CA LYS A 142 2.14 -10.82 0.39
C LYS A 142 2.52 -11.38 -0.96
N PHE A 143 1.64 -12.21 -1.48
CA PHE A 143 1.78 -12.84 -2.78
C PHE A 143 0.45 -12.73 -3.54
N ALA A 144 0.50 -12.37 -4.80
CA ALA A 144 -0.65 -12.34 -5.68
C ALA A 144 -0.31 -12.99 -7.02
N LEU A 145 -1.21 -13.83 -7.52
CA LEU A 145 -1.17 -14.43 -8.86
C LEU A 145 -2.37 -13.92 -9.66
N GLU A 146 -2.12 -13.57 -10.90
CA GLU A 146 -3.15 -13.23 -11.88
C GLU A 146 -3.22 -14.34 -12.92
N LEU A 147 -4.17 -15.27 -12.74
CA LEU A 147 -4.30 -16.45 -13.59
C LEU A 147 -5.14 -16.22 -14.84
N PHE A 148 -5.99 -15.17 -14.85
CA PHE A 148 -6.87 -14.83 -15.97
C PHE A 148 -7.07 -13.31 -16.04
N ARG A 149 -6.92 -12.75 -17.21
CA ARG A 149 -7.27 -11.38 -17.60
C ARG A 149 -8.15 -11.40 -18.82
#